data_9724fce0357abe8a18b56f2b80dc78ea
#
_entry.id   9724fce0357abe8a18b56f2b80dc78ea
#
_cell.length_a   1.000
_cell.length_b   1.000
_cell.length_c   1.000
_cell.angle_alpha   90.00
_cell.angle_beta   90.00
_cell.angle_gamma   90.00
#
_symmetry.space_group_name_H-M   'P 1'
#
loop_
_entity.id
_entity.type
_entity.pdbx_description
1 polymer ?
#
loop_
_entity_poly.entity_id
_entity_poly.type
_entity_poly.pdbx_seq_one_letter_code
_entity_poly.pdbx_strand_id
1 'polypeptide(L)'
;MKVLRTPDNNFSDIKGYPFKPIYTNITSEDGTILRIHHIDEGPRDGPILLAMHGQPVWSYLYSKMIPILNQSGIRVIAPDLIGYGKSDKPAKREDYSYQKQVDWMTQWMTKNNLSNLIFFGQDWGGLIGLRIIADNPDRFSKISMGNTGLPYAPNTPDEVIKKVKEFRDSKIKLTPLSMAKEIKKMDSGKTHPALKFMYWQKFCWDSVNLPIGLINSTMMENKPKNEIRNHFILHRLGLSKISPYMSDLMRAYDA
;
A
#
# COMPACT_ATOMS: atom_id res chain seq x y z
N MET A 1 7.09 13.59 15.98
CA MET A 1 6.80 12.12 16.07
C MET A 1 8.07 11.29 15.97
N LYS A 2 8.08 10.02 16.48
CA LYS A 2 9.20 9.09 16.25
C LYS A 2 9.07 8.49 14.85
N VAL A 3 10.16 8.46 14.09
CA VAL A 3 10.20 7.95 12.72
C VAL A 3 11.10 6.72 12.67
N LEU A 4 10.62 5.69 12.01
CA LEU A 4 11.36 4.48 11.67
C LEU A 4 11.71 4.53 10.18
N ARG A 5 12.81 3.86 9.82
CA ARG A 5 13.26 3.73 8.43
C ARG A 5 13.69 2.30 8.18
N THR A 6 13.14 1.69 7.15
CA THR A 6 13.59 0.38 6.70
C THR A 6 15.03 0.50 6.17
N PRO A 7 15.97 -0.33 6.62
CA PRO A 7 17.35 -0.30 6.15
C PRO A 7 17.44 -0.54 4.63
N ASP A 8 18.32 0.17 3.95
CA ASP A 8 18.46 0.08 2.48
C ASP A 8 18.86 -1.32 2.00
N ASN A 9 19.59 -2.09 2.82
CA ASN A 9 19.94 -3.49 2.50
C ASN A 9 18.72 -4.42 2.41
N ASN A 10 17.58 -4.04 2.96
CA ASN A 10 16.34 -4.79 2.79
C ASN A 10 15.81 -4.75 1.34
N PHE A 11 16.22 -3.74 0.60
CA PHE A 11 15.81 -3.50 -0.79
C PHE A 11 16.90 -3.85 -1.81
N SER A 12 18.03 -4.42 -1.37
CA SER A 12 19.06 -4.90 -2.28
C SER A 12 18.59 -6.15 -3.02
N ASP A 13 19.01 -6.27 -4.28
CA ASP A 13 18.83 -7.45 -5.13
C ASP A 13 17.36 -7.89 -5.33
N ILE A 14 16.42 -6.93 -5.27
CA ILE A 14 15.02 -7.22 -5.61
C ILE A 14 14.90 -7.41 -7.11
N LYS A 15 14.57 -8.64 -7.50
CA LYS A 15 14.41 -9.00 -8.90
C LYS A 15 13.32 -8.20 -9.60
N GLY A 16 13.64 -7.62 -10.75
CA GLY A 16 12.70 -6.82 -11.53
C GLY A 16 12.45 -5.42 -10.98
N TYR A 17 13.34 -4.93 -10.10
CA TYR A 17 13.27 -3.58 -9.54
C TYR A 17 14.62 -2.84 -9.67
N PRO A 18 15.03 -2.49 -10.90
CA PRO A 18 16.34 -1.86 -11.16
C PRO A 18 16.34 -0.35 -10.93
N PHE A 19 15.29 0.23 -10.41
CA PHE A 19 15.08 1.67 -10.33
C PHE A 19 15.97 2.31 -9.26
N LYS A 20 16.61 3.42 -9.60
CA LYS A 20 17.37 4.22 -8.65
C LYS A 20 16.42 4.91 -7.68
N PRO A 21 16.66 4.82 -6.36
CA PRO A 21 15.82 5.50 -5.39
C PRO A 21 15.99 7.02 -5.48
N ILE A 22 14.87 7.73 -5.51
CA ILE A 22 14.82 9.19 -5.40
C ILE A 22 14.05 9.52 -4.13
N TYR A 23 14.51 10.53 -3.40
CA TYR A 23 13.92 10.90 -2.13
C TYR A 23 13.60 12.39 -2.08
N THR A 24 12.43 12.72 -1.54
CA THR A 24 12.01 14.10 -1.27
C THR A 24 11.63 14.22 0.20
N ASN A 25 12.20 15.19 0.89
CA ASN A 25 11.84 15.48 2.26
C ASN A 25 10.62 16.39 2.30
N ILE A 26 9.65 16.02 3.13
CA ILE A 26 8.48 16.83 3.46
C ILE A 26 8.49 17.17 4.97
N THR A 27 7.69 18.14 5.37
CA THR A 27 7.54 18.51 6.77
C THR A 27 6.12 18.21 7.24
N SER A 28 5.98 17.36 8.25
CA SER A 28 4.69 17.09 8.87
C SER A 28 4.24 18.25 9.75
N GLU A 29 2.96 18.31 10.13
CA GLU A 29 2.37 19.38 10.93
C GLU A 29 3.05 19.64 12.28
N ASP A 30 3.67 18.61 12.87
CA ASP A 30 4.43 18.71 14.13
C ASP A 30 5.91 19.09 13.92
N GLY A 31 6.28 19.53 12.71
CA GLY A 31 7.65 19.89 12.35
C GLY A 31 8.57 18.71 12.04
N THR A 32 8.11 17.48 12.15
CA THR A 32 8.92 16.28 11.82
C THR A 32 9.18 16.22 10.32
N ILE A 33 10.44 16.04 9.94
CA ILE A 33 10.83 15.81 8.55
C ILE A 33 10.64 14.34 8.22
N LEU A 34 9.88 14.05 7.17
CA LEU A 34 9.65 12.73 6.62
C LEU A 34 10.22 12.64 5.21
N ARG A 35 10.91 11.54 4.92
CA ARG A 35 11.47 11.23 3.62
C ARG A 35 10.47 10.38 2.82
N ILE A 36 10.08 10.85 1.64
CA ILE A 36 9.26 10.09 0.68
C ILE A 36 10.17 9.60 -0.44
N HIS A 37 10.17 8.29 -0.66
CA HIS A 37 10.77 7.64 -1.82
C HIS A 37 9.84 7.71 -3.02
N HIS A 38 10.41 7.82 -4.22
CA HIS A 38 9.67 7.61 -5.47
C HIS A 38 10.58 7.09 -6.58
N ILE A 39 9.96 6.43 -7.54
CA ILE A 39 10.54 6.11 -8.85
C ILE A 39 10.19 7.26 -9.79
N ASP A 40 11.13 7.60 -10.70
CA ASP A 40 10.91 8.58 -11.76
C ASP A 40 11.65 8.12 -13.02
N GLU A 41 10.96 7.37 -13.86
CA GLU A 41 11.52 6.69 -15.02
C GLU A 41 10.79 7.06 -16.32
N GLY A 42 11.55 7.10 -17.42
CA GLY A 42 11.04 7.37 -18.78
C GLY A 42 11.48 8.71 -19.36
N PRO A 43 10.96 9.06 -20.55
CA PRO A 43 11.37 10.27 -21.27
C PRO A 43 10.93 11.53 -20.51
N ARG A 44 11.85 12.51 -20.41
CA ARG A 44 11.63 13.73 -19.61
C ARG A 44 10.64 14.70 -20.25
N ASP A 45 10.42 14.61 -21.53
CA ASP A 45 9.49 15.38 -22.35
C ASP A 45 8.16 14.66 -22.61
N GLY A 46 8.03 13.42 -22.14
CA GLY A 46 6.81 12.62 -22.27
C GLY A 46 5.71 12.99 -21.27
N PRO A 47 4.46 12.58 -21.55
CA PRO A 47 3.37 12.71 -20.59
C PRO A 47 3.70 11.96 -19.27
N ILE A 48 3.32 12.58 -18.15
CA ILE A 48 3.66 12.04 -16.82
C ILE A 48 2.50 11.24 -16.26
N LEU A 49 2.73 9.96 -15.97
CA LEU A 49 1.83 9.11 -15.20
C LEU A 49 2.26 9.10 -13.73
N LEU A 50 1.43 9.65 -12.86
CA LEU A 50 1.55 9.49 -11.41
C LEU A 50 0.83 8.22 -10.99
N ALA A 51 1.58 7.21 -10.52
CA ALA A 51 1.06 5.91 -10.13
C ALA A 51 1.13 5.72 -8.60
N MET A 52 -0.03 5.76 -7.92
CA MET A 52 -0.12 5.66 -6.47
C MET A 52 -0.64 4.29 -6.04
N HIS A 53 0.19 3.56 -5.27
CA HIS A 53 -0.12 2.24 -4.72
C HIS A 53 -1.02 2.33 -3.48
N GLY A 54 -1.58 1.20 -3.08
CA GLY A 54 -2.35 1.05 -1.86
C GLY A 54 -1.73 0.11 -0.82
N GLN A 55 -2.55 -0.37 0.09
CA GLN A 55 -2.16 -1.31 1.12
C GLN A 55 -2.35 -2.76 0.64
N PRO A 56 -1.43 -3.68 0.94
CA PRO A 56 -0.22 -3.56 1.75
C PRO A 56 1.06 -3.49 0.90
N VAL A 57 0.98 -2.92 -0.28
CA VAL A 57 2.07 -2.91 -1.27
C VAL A 57 2.85 -1.58 -1.26
N TRP A 58 3.82 -1.43 -2.15
CA TRP A 58 4.63 -0.24 -2.39
C TRP A 58 4.90 -0.09 -3.89
N SER A 59 5.71 0.86 -4.33
CA SER A 59 5.95 1.14 -5.76
C SER A 59 6.44 -0.07 -6.57
N TYR A 60 6.91 -1.14 -5.93
CA TYR A 60 7.19 -2.42 -6.58
C TYR A 60 5.99 -2.98 -7.37
N LEU A 61 4.77 -2.65 -6.96
CA LEU A 61 3.54 -3.02 -7.68
C LEU A 61 3.61 -2.65 -9.16
N TYR A 62 4.26 -1.53 -9.47
CA TYR A 62 4.35 -0.99 -10.82
C TYR A 62 5.60 -1.42 -11.58
N SER A 63 6.48 -2.22 -10.96
CA SER A 63 7.78 -2.58 -11.53
C SER A 63 7.73 -3.18 -12.94
N LYS A 64 6.68 -3.96 -13.24
CA LYS A 64 6.47 -4.54 -14.58
C LYS A 64 5.77 -3.59 -15.56
N MET A 65 4.99 -2.64 -15.06
CA MET A 65 4.27 -1.66 -15.89
C MET A 65 5.21 -0.56 -16.38
N ILE A 66 6.12 -0.11 -15.53
CA ILE A 66 7.04 1.01 -15.82
C ILE A 66 7.79 0.81 -17.13
N PRO A 67 8.50 -0.32 -17.39
CA PRO A 67 9.23 -0.50 -18.65
C PRO A 67 8.33 -0.46 -19.89
N ILE A 68 7.12 -1.01 -19.80
CA ILE A 68 6.14 -1.03 -20.90
C ILE A 68 5.65 0.38 -21.22
N LEU A 69 5.32 1.15 -20.20
CA LEU A 69 4.87 2.53 -20.34
C LEU A 69 5.99 3.44 -20.87
N ASN A 70 7.22 3.24 -20.37
CA ASN A 70 8.37 4.01 -20.85
C ASN A 70 8.66 3.75 -22.33
N GLN A 71 8.54 2.49 -22.81
CA GLN A 71 8.65 2.15 -24.24
C GLN A 71 7.56 2.83 -25.09
N SER A 72 6.41 3.15 -24.47
CA SER A 72 5.34 3.90 -25.12
C SER A 72 5.48 5.42 -24.98
N GLY A 73 6.65 5.91 -24.54
CA GLY A 73 6.92 7.34 -24.41
C GLY A 73 6.33 8.01 -23.17
N ILE A 74 5.87 7.23 -22.18
CA ILE A 74 5.26 7.76 -20.95
C ILE A 74 6.31 7.77 -19.83
N ARG A 75 6.50 8.92 -19.17
CA ARG A 75 7.26 9.04 -17.92
C ARG A 75 6.40 8.61 -16.76
N VAL A 76 6.90 7.70 -15.93
CA VAL A 76 6.18 7.17 -14.77
C VAL A 76 6.83 7.66 -13.49
N ILE A 77 6.03 8.27 -12.63
CA ILE A 77 6.42 8.65 -11.28
C ILE A 77 5.58 7.83 -10.30
N ALA A 78 6.24 7.03 -9.46
CA ALA A 78 5.59 6.12 -8.52
C ALA A 78 6.15 6.32 -7.10
N PRO A 79 5.47 7.11 -6.25
CA PRO A 79 5.89 7.30 -4.86
C PRO A 79 5.52 6.09 -4.00
N ASP A 80 6.31 5.88 -2.93
CA ASP A 80 5.91 5.08 -1.79
C ASP A 80 5.18 5.99 -0.78
N LEU A 81 3.96 5.66 -0.44
CA LEU A 81 3.22 6.37 0.61
C LEU A 81 3.98 6.33 1.94
N ILE A 82 3.82 7.34 2.80
CA ILE A 82 4.38 7.32 4.15
C ILE A 82 3.84 6.10 4.91
N GLY A 83 4.76 5.33 5.49
CA GLY A 83 4.47 4.04 6.13
C GLY A 83 4.82 2.83 5.27
N TYR A 84 5.15 3.01 3.99
CA TYR A 84 5.35 1.91 3.03
C TYR A 84 6.73 1.97 2.36
N GLY A 85 7.15 0.83 1.83
CA GLY A 85 8.34 0.68 1.01
C GLY A 85 9.58 1.36 1.57
N LYS A 86 10.24 2.19 0.77
CA LYS A 86 11.45 2.94 1.13
C LYS A 86 11.15 4.29 1.79
N SER A 87 9.88 4.71 1.90
CA SER A 87 9.49 5.92 2.61
C SER A 87 9.58 5.76 4.12
N ASP A 88 9.69 6.86 4.83
CA ASP A 88 9.75 6.89 6.29
C ASP A 88 8.42 6.40 6.91
N LYS A 89 8.51 5.88 8.13
CA LYS A 89 7.42 5.24 8.85
C LYS A 89 7.25 5.84 10.25
N PRO A 90 6.29 6.74 10.47
CA PRO A 90 5.87 7.11 11.81
C PRO A 90 5.63 5.87 12.68
N ALA A 91 6.15 5.88 13.93
CA ALA A 91 6.21 4.67 14.74
C ALA A 91 4.88 4.30 15.41
N LYS A 92 3.97 5.25 15.52
CA LYS A 92 2.68 5.06 16.18
C LYS A 92 1.53 5.14 15.19
N ARG A 93 0.46 4.40 15.43
CA ARG A 93 -0.75 4.43 14.60
C ARG A 93 -1.42 5.79 14.60
N GLU A 94 -1.39 6.46 15.74
CA GLU A 94 -1.96 7.78 15.98
C GLU A 94 -1.26 8.88 15.16
N ASP A 95 -0.04 8.59 14.68
CA ASP A 95 0.70 9.48 13.79
C ASP A 95 0.11 9.48 12.36
N TYR A 96 -0.73 8.50 12.01
CA TYR A 96 -1.38 8.38 10.70
C TYR A 96 -2.83 8.82 10.73
N SER A 97 -3.24 9.53 9.70
CA SER A 97 -4.64 9.75 9.36
C SER A 97 -4.79 9.83 7.84
N TYR A 98 -6.02 9.72 7.35
CA TYR A 98 -6.31 9.93 5.93
C TYR A 98 -5.88 11.33 5.49
N GLN A 99 -6.23 12.35 6.26
CA GLN A 99 -5.86 13.73 5.95
C GLN A 99 -4.35 13.94 5.91
N LYS A 100 -3.60 13.40 6.86
CA LYS A 100 -2.13 13.47 6.86
C LYS A 100 -1.53 12.84 5.60
N GLN A 101 -2.05 11.70 5.15
CA GLN A 101 -1.58 11.10 3.89
C GLN A 101 -1.84 12.02 2.69
N VAL A 102 -2.99 12.65 2.62
CA VAL A 102 -3.32 13.66 1.59
C VAL A 102 -2.35 14.83 1.66
N ASP A 103 -2.13 15.40 2.85
CA ASP A 103 -1.27 16.56 3.05
C ASP A 103 0.20 16.26 2.71
N TRP A 104 0.71 15.12 3.15
CA TRP A 104 2.08 14.68 2.86
C TRP A 104 2.31 14.49 1.37
N MET A 105 1.38 13.83 0.70
CA MET A 105 1.49 13.58 -0.74
C MET A 105 1.28 14.85 -1.58
N THR A 106 0.41 15.76 -1.15
CA THR A 106 0.24 17.07 -1.78
C THR A 106 1.52 17.91 -1.66
N GLN A 107 2.15 17.92 -0.47
CA GLN A 107 3.42 18.62 -0.26
C GLN A 107 4.54 18.00 -1.11
N TRP A 108 4.62 16.66 -1.18
CA TRP A 108 5.58 15.96 -2.01
C TRP A 108 5.39 16.30 -3.49
N MET A 109 4.16 16.29 -3.99
CA MET A 109 3.84 16.63 -5.37
C MET A 109 4.25 18.08 -5.70
N THR A 110 4.00 18.98 -4.78
CA THR A 110 4.35 20.42 -4.92
C THR A 110 5.87 20.61 -4.95
N LYS A 111 6.61 19.96 -4.06
CA LYS A 111 8.08 20.05 -4.00
C LYS A 111 8.76 19.48 -5.25
N ASN A 112 8.12 18.54 -5.92
CA ASN A 112 8.62 17.96 -7.18
C ASN A 112 8.05 18.70 -8.43
N ASN A 113 7.35 19.81 -8.27
CA ASN A 113 6.77 20.63 -9.34
C ASN A 113 5.92 19.83 -10.33
N LEU A 114 5.15 18.86 -9.83
CA LEU A 114 4.37 17.95 -10.68
C LEU A 114 3.08 18.63 -11.12
N SER A 115 2.84 18.65 -12.43
CA SER A 115 1.64 19.22 -13.07
C SER A 115 1.34 18.49 -14.38
N ASN A 116 0.17 18.73 -14.95
CA ASN A 116 -0.34 18.09 -16.17
C ASN A 116 -0.27 16.55 -16.10
N LEU A 117 -0.65 16.01 -14.94
CA LEU A 117 -0.49 14.60 -14.62
C LEU A 117 -1.62 13.75 -15.19
N ILE A 118 -1.26 12.59 -15.70
CA ILE A 118 -2.18 11.45 -15.82
C ILE A 118 -2.12 10.71 -14.48
N PHE A 119 -3.23 10.55 -13.79
CA PHE A 119 -3.26 9.85 -12.51
C PHE A 119 -3.68 8.39 -12.69
N PHE A 120 -2.98 7.47 -12.05
CA PHE A 120 -3.41 6.10 -11.83
C PHE A 120 -3.32 5.77 -10.35
N GLY A 121 -4.46 5.41 -9.74
CA GLY A 121 -4.53 5.06 -8.32
C GLY A 121 -5.13 3.68 -8.08
N GLN A 122 -4.54 2.93 -7.15
CA GLN A 122 -5.02 1.63 -6.73
C GLN A 122 -5.23 1.64 -5.21
N ASP A 123 -6.37 1.07 -4.72
CA ASP A 123 -6.70 0.92 -3.29
C ASP A 123 -6.58 2.26 -2.54
N TRP A 124 -5.81 2.36 -1.44
CA TRP A 124 -5.57 3.61 -0.71
C TRP A 124 -4.91 4.71 -1.56
N GLY A 125 -4.06 4.34 -2.52
CA GLY A 125 -3.50 5.31 -3.46
C GLY A 125 -4.58 5.99 -4.29
N GLY A 126 -5.63 5.25 -4.67
CA GLY A 126 -6.80 5.82 -5.33
C GLY A 126 -7.59 6.77 -4.42
N LEU A 127 -7.89 6.36 -3.18
CA LEU A 127 -8.63 7.19 -2.22
C LEU A 127 -7.90 8.50 -1.91
N ILE A 128 -6.60 8.43 -1.64
CA ILE A 128 -5.76 9.59 -1.33
C ILE A 128 -5.64 10.48 -2.59
N GLY A 129 -5.34 9.87 -3.73
CA GLY A 129 -5.14 10.60 -4.98
C GLY A 129 -6.39 11.31 -5.47
N LEU A 130 -7.57 10.72 -5.38
CA LEU A 130 -8.83 11.37 -5.73
C LEU A 130 -9.09 12.62 -4.88
N ARG A 131 -8.74 12.59 -3.60
CA ARG A 131 -8.84 13.78 -2.74
C ARG A 131 -7.83 14.86 -3.17
N ILE A 132 -6.59 14.48 -3.46
CA ILE A 132 -5.58 15.40 -3.96
C ILE A 132 -6.03 16.04 -5.28
N ILE A 133 -6.63 15.26 -6.17
CA ILE A 133 -7.16 15.75 -7.45
C ILE A 133 -8.29 16.75 -7.21
N ALA A 134 -9.23 16.43 -6.31
CA ALA A 134 -10.34 17.33 -5.99
C ALA A 134 -9.87 18.68 -5.43
N ASP A 135 -8.80 18.66 -4.64
CA ASP A 135 -8.22 19.88 -4.04
C ASP A 135 -7.27 20.61 -5.01
N ASN A 136 -6.80 19.96 -6.10
CA ASN A 136 -5.82 20.50 -7.06
C ASN A 136 -6.16 20.10 -8.51
N PRO A 137 -7.36 20.38 -9.02
CA PRO A 137 -7.82 19.85 -10.31
C PRO A 137 -6.93 20.29 -11.48
N ASP A 138 -6.39 21.48 -11.44
CA ASP A 138 -5.58 22.06 -12.53
C ASP A 138 -4.23 21.34 -12.74
N ARG A 139 -3.82 20.51 -11.80
CA ARG A 139 -2.58 19.71 -11.91
C ARG A 139 -2.76 18.41 -12.67
N PHE A 140 -4.00 18.02 -12.97
CA PHE A 140 -4.31 16.71 -13.55
C PHE A 140 -5.06 16.84 -14.88
N SER A 141 -4.64 16.07 -15.86
CA SER A 141 -5.24 16.05 -17.19
C SER A 141 -6.17 14.85 -17.40
N LYS A 142 -5.86 13.71 -16.78
CA LYS A 142 -6.61 12.45 -16.91
C LYS A 142 -6.56 11.66 -15.62
N ILE A 143 -7.61 10.83 -15.41
CA ILE A 143 -7.72 9.96 -14.24
C ILE A 143 -8.02 8.54 -14.72
N SER A 144 -7.26 7.59 -14.21
CA SER A 144 -7.51 6.16 -14.33
C SER A 144 -7.45 5.51 -12.94
N MET A 145 -8.30 4.53 -12.69
CA MET A 145 -8.36 3.89 -11.37
C MET A 145 -8.48 2.37 -11.54
N GLY A 146 -7.82 1.65 -10.63
CA GLY A 146 -7.93 0.20 -10.55
C GLY A 146 -8.15 -0.25 -9.11
N ASN A 147 -9.16 -1.08 -8.86
CA ASN A 147 -9.43 -1.67 -7.54
C ASN A 147 -9.42 -0.65 -6.39
N THR A 148 -10.11 0.46 -6.57
CA THR A 148 -10.30 1.51 -5.59
C THR A 148 -11.76 1.95 -5.58
N GLY A 149 -12.14 2.78 -4.64
CA GLY A 149 -13.49 3.31 -4.52
C GLY A 149 -13.52 4.59 -3.71
N LEU A 150 -14.66 5.21 -3.60
CA LEU A 150 -14.90 6.28 -2.64
C LEU A 150 -15.32 5.66 -1.30
N PRO A 151 -14.86 6.18 -0.15
CA PRO A 151 -15.25 5.68 1.18
C PRO A 151 -16.66 6.14 1.56
N TYR A 152 -17.54 6.22 0.58
CA TYR A 152 -18.91 6.70 0.73
C TYR A 152 -19.89 5.56 0.48
N ALA A 153 -20.52 5.09 1.55
CA ALA A 153 -21.52 4.02 1.50
C ALA A 153 -22.79 4.47 2.26
N PRO A 154 -23.56 5.43 1.71
CA PRO A 154 -24.69 6.06 2.40
C PRO A 154 -25.79 5.08 2.77
N ASN A 155 -25.90 3.96 2.06
CA ASN A 155 -26.92 2.94 2.26
C ASN A 155 -26.45 1.77 3.14
N THR A 156 -25.31 1.91 3.85
CA THR A 156 -24.86 0.86 4.78
C THR A 156 -25.76 0.86 6.00
N PRO A 157 -26.44 -0.26 6.35
CA PRO A 157 -27.30 -0.32 7.51
C PRO A 157 -26.55 0.00 8.81
N ASP A 158 -27.19 0.75 9.72
CA ASP A 158 -26.59 1.17 11.00
C ASP A 158 -26.09 -0.02 11.82
N GLU A 159 -26.80 -1.14 11.79
CA GLU A 159 -26.38 -2.37 12.47
C GLU A 159 -25.07 -2.93 11.93
N VAL A 160 -24.81 -2.79 10.61
CA VAL A 160 -23.55 -3.20 10.00
C VAL A 160 -22.42 -2.27 10.45
N ILE A 161 -22.66 -0.96 10.44
CA ILE A 161 -21.71 0.05 10.93
C ILE A 161 -21.36 -0.24 12.40
N LYS A 162 -22.36 -0.50 13.23
CA LYS A 162 -22.18 -0.83 14.65
C LYS A 162 -21.33 -2.09 14.82
N LYS A 163 -21.66 -3.18 14.15
CA LYS A 163 -20.90 -4.44 14.20
C LYS A 163 -19.44 -4.26 13.78
N VAL A 164 -19.18 -3.49 12.71
CA VAL A 164 -17.80 -3.22 12.25
C VAL A 164 -17.01 -2.44 13.30
N LYS A 165 -17.61 -1.43 13.94
CA LYS A 165 -16.97 -0.64 15.01
C LYS A 165 -16.69 -1.51 16.24
N GLU A 166 -17.68 -2.24 16.74
CA GLU A 166 -17.55 -3.12 17.89
C GLU A 166 -16.46 -4.19 17.67
N PHE A 167 -16.43 -4.78 16.49
CA PHE A 167 -15.41 -5.76 16.16
C PHE A 167 -14.00 -5.15 16.07
N ARG A 168 -13.86 -3.98 15.45
CA ARG A 168 -12.59 -3.26 15.38
C ARG A 168 -12.03 -2.96 16.77
N ASP A 169 -12.89 -2.53 17.68
CA ASP A 169 -12.52 -2.11 19.04
C ASP A 169 -12.42 -3.29 20.02
N SER A 170 -12.77 -4.51 19.58
CA SER A 170 -12.71 -5.72 20.39
C SER A 170 -11.28 -6.15 20.72
N LYS A 171 -11.11 -6.96 21.78
CA LYS A 171 -9.83 -7.56 22.17
C LYS A 171 -9.46 -8.81 21.36
N ILE A 172 -10.28 -9.20 20.39
CA ILE A 172 -10.04 -10.36 19.51
C ILE A 172 -8.79 -10.10 18.68
N LYS A 173 -7.81 -11.01 18.74
CA LYS A 173 -6.63 -10.99 17.88
C LYS A 173 -6.80 -12.00 16.76
N LEU A 174 -6.59 -11.54 15.53
CA LEU A 174 -6.65 -12.39 14.35
C LEU A 174 -5.26 -12.85 13.93
N THR A 175 -5.19 -14.10 13.47
CA THR A 175 -4.07 -14.62 12.68
C THR A 175 -4.51 -14.70 11.21
N PRO A 176 -3.58 -14.77 10.23
CA PRO A 176 -3.95 -14.94 8.82
C PRO A 176 -4.89 -16.14 8.62
N LEU A 177 -4.63 -17.23 9.34
CA LEU A 177 -5.43 -18.44 9.23
C LEU A 177 -6.84 -18.28 9.82
N SER A 178 -6.96 -17.67 11.01
CA SER A 178 -8.27 -17.43 11.62
C SER A 178 -9.09 -16.43 10.80
N MET A 179 -8.46 -15.37 10.29
CA MET A 179 -9.09 -14.41 9.40
C MET A 179 -9.64 -15.08 8.14
N ALA A 180 -8.81 -15.85 7.44
CA ALA A 180 -9.22 -16.57 6.23
C ALA A 180 -10.37 -17.56 6.50
N LYS A 181 -10.33 -18.27 7.64
CA LYS A 181 -11.39 -19.18 8.06
C LYS A 181 -12.71 -18.48 8.28
N GLU A 182 -12.69 -17.33 8.97
CA GLU A 182 -13.92 -16.57 9.25
C GLU A 182 -14.50 -15.96 7.96
N ILE A 183 -13.67 -15.38 7.11
CA ILE A 183 -14.11 -14.83 5.81
C ILE A 183 -14.72 -15.94 4.93
N LYS A 184 -14.13 -17.14 4.94
CA LYS A 184 -14.64 -18.28 4.15
C LYS A 184 -15.99 -18.80 4.62
N LYS A 185 -16.31 -18.69 5.91
CA LYS A 185 -17.64 -19.07 6.46
C LYS A 185 -18.77 -18.15 5.98
N MET A 186 -18.43 -16.94 5.54
CA MET A 186 -19.42 -15.96 5.14
C MET A 186 -19.85 -16.20 3.69
N ASP A 187 -21.14 -16.48 3.52
CA ASP A 187 -21.73 -16.62 2.20
C ASP A 187 -21.61 -15.30 1.42
N SER A 188 -21.04 -15.39 0.21
CA SER A 188 -20.81 -14.23 -0.66
C SER A 188 -22.09 -13.53 -1.12
N GLY A 189 -23.22 -14.24 -1.17
CA GLY A 189 -24.50 -13.69 -1.59
C GLY A 189 -25.35 -13.05 -0.48
N LYS A 190 -25.08 -13.41 0.80
CA LYS A 190 -25.90 -13.02 1.95
C LYS A 190 -25.21 -12.11 2.94
N THR A 191 -23.89 -12.02 2.90
CA THR A 191 -23.11 -11.23 3.87
C THR A 191 -22.72 -9.89 3.27
N HIS A 192 -23.04 -8.80 3.95
CA HIS A 192 -22.63 -7.46 3.52
C HIS A 192 -21.10 -7.37 3.40
N PRO A 193 -20.56 -6.81 2.29
CA PRO A 193 -19.11 -6.77 2.04
C PRO A 193 -18.30 -6.16 3.19
N ALA A 194 -18.81 -5.13 3.87
CA ALA A 194 -18.17 -4.50 5.03
C ALA A 194 -17.88 -5.48 6.16
N LEU A 195 -18.74 -6.48 6.38
CA LEU A 195 -18.53 -7.51 7.41
C LEU A 195 -17.42 -8.49 7.07
N LYS A 196 -17.14 -8.72 5.79
CA LYS A 196 -15.95 -9.49 5.36
C LYS A 196 -14.70 -8.65 5.49
N PHE A 197 -14.77 -7.40 5.04
CA PHE A 197 -13.64 -6.49 5.05
C PHE A 197 -13.18 -6.11 6.46
N MET A 198 -14.08 -6.09 7.46
CA MET A 198 -13.72 -5.79 8.85
C MET A 198 -12.68 -6.76 9.43
N TYR A 199 -12.65 -8.04 9.00
CA TYR A 199 -11.62 -9.00 9.43
C TYR A 199 -10.24 -8.62 8.91
N TRP A 200 -10.17 -8.21 7.65
CA TRP A 200 -8.94 -7.68 7.06
C TRP A 200 -8.48 -6.41 7.77
N GLN A 201 -9.38 -5.46 7.98
CA GLN A 201 -9.08 -4.22 8.69
C GLN A 201 -8.56 -4.50 10.12
N LYS A 202 -9.26 -5.38 10.87
CA LYS A 202 -8.84 -5.77 12.22
C LYS A 202 -7.48 -6.46 12.23
N PHE A 203 -7.24 -7.37 11.30
CA PHE A 203 -5.96 -8.04 11.17
C PHE A 203 -4.82 -7.05 10.90
N CYS A 204 -5.00 -6.14 9.95
CA CYS A 204 -4.00 -5.09 9.66
C CYS A 204 -3.80 -4.15 10.86
N TRP A 205 -4.88 -3.78 11.53
CA TRP A 205 -4.84 -2.89 12.68
C TRP A 205 -4.04 -3.47 13.86
N ASP A 206 -4.19 -4.76 14.13
CA ASP A 206 -3.55 -5.42 15.27
C ASP A 206 -2.14 -5.97 14.96
N SER A 207 -1.78 -6.06 13.69
CA SER A 207 -0.50 -6.63 13.28
C SER A 207 0.63 -5.62 13.45
N VAL A 208 1.64 -5.99 14.22
CA VAL A 208 2.89 -5.21 14.35
C VAL A 208 3.77 -5.42 13.10
N ASN A 209 3.71 -6.61 12.53
CA ASN A 209 4.47 -6.99 11.34
C ASN A 209 3.57 -7.80 10.41
N LEU A 210 3.19 -7.22 9.28
CA LEU A 210 2.36 -7.88 8.27
C LEU A 210 3.23 -8.73 7.35
N PRO A 211 2.93 -10.04 7.19
CA PRO A 211 3.60 -10.90 6.23
C PRO A 211 3.09 -10.62 4.80
N ILE A 212 3.45 -9.45 4.26
CA ILE A 212 2.89 -8.92 3.02
C ILE A 212 3.22 -9.83 1.83
N GLY A 213 4.48 -10.27 1.74
CA GLY A 213 4.91 -11.18 0.69
C GLY A 213 4.14 -12.50 0.70
N LEU A 214 3.92 -13.06 1.90
CA LEU A 214 3.12 -14.28 2.07
C LEU A 214 1.66 -14.06 1.65
N ILE A 215 1.03 -12.96 2.06
CA ILE A 215 -0.36 -12.63 1.72
C ILE A 215 -0.52 -12.51 0.21
N ASN A 216 0.32 -11.70 -0.44
CA ASN A 216 0.27 -11.50 -1.89
C ASN A 216 0.56 -12.81 -2.65
N SER A 217 1.54 -13.58 -2.22
CA SER A 217 1.87 -14.85 -2.84
C SER A 217 0.73 -15.88 -2.74
N THR A 218 0.02 -15.92 -1.60
CA THR A 218 -1.14 -16.83 -1.46
C THR A 218 -2.34 -16.42 -2.31
N MET A 219 -2.45 -15.13 -2.63
CA MET A 219 -3.49 -14.63 -3.52
C MET A 219 -3.17 -14.85 -5.00
N MET A 220 -1.89 -14.82 -5.36
CA MET A 220 -1.43 -14.85 -6.76
C MET A 220 -0.93 -16.23 -7.21
N GLU A 221 -0.45 -17.06 -6.28
CA GLU A 221 0.14 -18.36 -6.54
C GLU A 221 -0.62 -19.44 -5.74
N ASN A 222 -1.01 -20.52 -6.40
CA ASN A 222 -1.71 -21.62 -5.75
C ASN A 222 -0.70 -22.53 -5.01
N LYS A 223 -0.14 -22.06 -3.91
CA LYS A 223 0.87 -22.80 -3.12
C LYS A 223 0.26 -23.81 -2.17
N PRO A 224 0.93 -24.96 -1.94
CA PRO A 224 0.49 -25.94 -0.96
C PRO A 224 0.39 -25.36 0.45
N LYS A 225 -0.61 -25.78 1.21
CA LYS A 225 -0.90 -25.26 2.58
C LYS A 225 0.26 -25.39 3.56
N ASN A 226 1.08 -26.46 3.44
CA ASN A 226 2.25 -26.69 4.28
C ASN A 226 3.39 -25.70 4.00
N GLU A 227 3.61 -25.31 2.73
CA GLU A 227 4.60 -24.29 2.37
C GLU A 227 4.22 -22.93 2.96
N ILE A 228 2.96 -22.54 2.82
CA ILE A 228 2.41 -21.31 3.40
C ILE A 228 2.60 -21.30 4.92
N ARG A 229 2.28 -22.42 5.61
CA ARG A 229 2.44 -22.54 7.06
C ARG A 229 3.90 -22.42 7.49
N ASN A 230 4.80 -23.09 6.78
CA ASN A 230 6.22 -23.07 7.10
C ASN A 230 6.82 -21.67 6.89
N HIS A 231 6.47 -21.01 5.79
CA HIS A 231 6.89 -19.62 5.57
C HIS A 231 6.37 -18.68 6.65
N PHE A 232 5.11 -18.85 7.08
CA PHE A 232 4.53 -18.06 8.16
C PHE A 232 5.26 -18.24 9.50
N ILE A 233 5.71 -19.47 9.82
CA ILE A 233 6.52 -19.74 11.01
C ILE A 233 7.86 -19.00 10.91
N LEU A 234 8.54 -19.11 9.77
CA LEU A 234 9.82 -18.42 9.53
C LEU A 234 9.69 -16.91 9.58
N HIS A 235 8.58 -16.36 9.07
CA HIS A 235 8.30 -14.93 9.18
C HIS A 235 8.21 -14.48 10.66
N ARG A 236 7.50 -15.23 11.50
CA ARG A 236 7.40 -14.94 12.94
C ARG A 236 8.74 -15.00 13.67
N LEU A 237 9.68 -15.79 13.17
CA LEU A 237 11.03 -15.92 13.70
C LEU A 237 12.01 -14.89 13.10
N GLY A 238 11.56 -14.01 12.22
CA GLY A 238 12.42 -13.04 11.51
C GLY A 238 13.31 -13.69 10.44
N LEU A 239 13.03 -14.94 10.06
CA LEU A 239 13.82 -15.74 9.12
C LEU A 239 13.16 -15.87 7.74
N SER A 240 12.13 -15.09 7.46
CA SER A 240 11.36 -15.19 6.21
C SER A 240 12.22 -14.96 4.97
N LYS A 241 13.19 -14.05 5.04
CA LYS A 241 14.06 -13.72 3.89
C LYS A 241 14.98 -14.87 3.44
N ILE A 242 15.25 -15.81 4.32
CA ILE A 242 16.07 -17.01 4.01
C ILE A 242 15.22 -18.27 3.81
N SER A 243 13.90 -18.12 3.79
CA SER A 243 12.98 -19.24 3.60
C SER A 243 13.16 -19.85 2.20
N PRO A 244 13.33 -21.17 2.08
CA PRO A 244 13.36 -21.84 0.78
C PRO A 244 12.02 -21.78 0.03
N TYR A 245 10.94 -21.42 0.74
CA TYR A 245 9.59 -21.28 0.17
C TYR A 245 9.31 -19.86 -0.34
N MET A 246 10.26 -18.93 -0.16
CA MET A 246 10.09 -17.54 -0.56
C MET A 246 10.44 -17.37 -2.05
N SER A 247 9.43 -17.01 -2.85
CA SER A 247 9.65 -16.56 -4.22
C SER A 247 10.26 -15.15 -4.27
N ASP A 248 10.80 -14.78 -5.43
CA ASP A 248 11.28 -13.40 -5.64
C ASP A 248 10.20 -12.35 -5.37
N LEU A 249 8.94 -12.67 -5.72
CA LEU A 249 7.79 -11.83 -5.44
C LEU A 249 7.57 -11.64 -3.93
N MET A 250 7.65 -12.71 -3.14
CA MET A 250 7.50 -12.62 -1.69
C MET A 250 8.61 -11.78 -1.07
N ARG A 251 9.87 -11.96 -1.51
CA ARG A 251 11.01 -11.18 -1.03
C ARG A 251 10.85 -9.70 -1.29
N ALA A 252 10.35 -9.35 -2.48
CA ALA A 252 10.11 -7.96 -2.86
C ALA A 252 9.05 -7.28 -1.99
N TYR A 253 8.02 -8.00 -1.56
CA TYR A 253 6.97 -7.44 -0.72
C TYR A 253 7.28 -7.48 0.78
N ASP A 254 8.18 -8.35 1.24
CA ASP A 254 8.63 -8.40 2.63
C ASP A 254 9.91 -7.54 2.88
N ALA A 255 10.37 -6.80 1.86
CA ALA A 255 11.48 -5.88 1.98
C ALA A 255 11.07 -4.66 2.82
#